data_4d6442b5864c8bf1b207c24a248cc5f6
#
_entry.id   4d6442b5864c8bf1b207c24a248cc5f6
#
_cell.length_a   1.000
_cell.length_b   1.000
_cell.length_c   1.000
_cell.angle_alpha   90.00
_cell.angle_beta   90.00
_cell.angle_gamma   90.00
#
_symmetry.space_group_name_H-M   'P 1'
#
loop_
_entity.id
_entity.type
_entity.pdbx_description
1 polymer ?
#
loop_
_entity_poly.entity_id
_entity_poly.type
_entity_poly.pdbx_seq_one_letter_code
_entity_poly.pdbx_strand_id
1 'polypeptide(L)'
;MNKKLCFILIAFAAAPVALLSQAGASSNPISASEKGFYTVVSGEVIAAAEKMPEQNYSFKPTPEVRSFGQLVGHVADAQYFFCSTATGEPNPMKDIEKTKTSKADLVAALKEAVAYCDKGYAGMTDAQGSQTVKFMNYDMAKLALLSVNTAHADEHYGNMVTYLRIKGIIPPSSEKHPSQGQM
;
A
#
# COMPACT_ATOMS: atom_id res chain seq x y z
N MET A 1 17.03 55.73 -66.17
CA MET A 1 15.93 55.30 -65.28
C MET A 1 16.48 54.18 -64.41
N ASN A 2 16.96 54.51 -63.16
CA ASN A 2 17.58 53.56 -62.23
C ASN A 2 16.54 53.14 -61.18
N LYS A 3 16.07 51.90 -61.26
CA LYS A 3 15.21 51.26 -60.20
C LYS A 3 16.10 50.77 -59.09
N LYS A 4 16.12 51.43 -57.94
CA LYS A 4 16.74 50.95 -56.72
C LYS A 4 15.82 49.92 -56.09
N LEU A 5 16.27 48.61 -56.04
CA LEU A 5 15.59 47.52 -55.38
C LEU A 5 15.96 47.56 -53.89
N CYS A 6 14.96 47.83 -53.03
CA CYS A 6 15.13 47.87 -51.59
C CYS A 6 14.89 46.47 -51.02
N PHE A 7 15.96 45.80 -50.56
CA PHE A 7 15.85 44.56 -49.86
C PHE A 7 15.50 44.78 -48.36
N ILE A 8 14.31 44.40 -47.97
CA ILE A 8 13.91 44.38 -46.54
C ILE A 8 14.41 43.08 -45.94
N LEU A 9 15.41 43.14 -45.09
CA LEU A 9 15.86 42.05 -44.25
C LEU A 9 14.89 41.89 -43.06
N ILE A 10 14.06 40.86 -43.10
CA ILE A 10 13.25 40.47 -41.93
C ILE A 10 14.13 39.62 -41.00
N ALA A 11 14.56 40.23 -39.90
CA ALA A 11 15.26 39.50 -38.83
C ALA A 11 14.24 38.68 -38.05
N PHE A 12 14.33 37.36 -38.20
CA PHE A 12 13.57 36.40 -37.36
C PHE A 12 14.24 36.30 -35.97
N ALA A 13 13.65 36.94 -34.99
CA ALA A 13 14.06 36.81 -33.61
C ALA A 13 13.58 35.43 -33.10
N ALA A 14 14.48 34.46 -33.01
CA ALA A 14 14.21 33.20 -32.34
C ALA A 14 14.13 33.43 -30.82
N ALA A 15 12.91 33.50 -30.27
CA ALA A 15 12.70 33.50 -28.85
C ALA A 15 13.11 32.13 -28.30
N PRO A 16 13.88 32.04 -27.19
CA PRO A 16 14.18 30.77 -26.54
C PRO A 16 12.89 30.22 -25.95
N VAL A 17 12.45 29.08 -26.46
CA VAL A 17 11.40 28.25 -25.79
C VAL A 17 11.99 27.78 -24.49
N ALA A 18 11.63 28.44 -23.39
CA ALA A 18 11.92 27.93 -22.06
C ALA A 18 11.22 26.56 -21.93
N LEU A 19 12.00 25.47 -21.92
CA LEU A 19 11.51 24.17 -21.48
C LEU A 19 11.11 24.35 -20.01
N LEU A 20 9.81 24.53 -19.78
CA LEU A 20 9.23 24.32 -18.46
C LEU A 20 9.50 22.86 -18.10
N SER A 21 10.50 22.65 -17.22
CA SER A 21 10.74 21.35 -16.57
C SER A 21 9.43 20.95 -15.90
N GLN A 22 8.69 20.02 -16.52
CA GLN A 22 7.59 19.35 -15.85
C GLN A 22 8.19 18.65 -14.64
N ALA A 23 7.80 19.08 -13.44
CA ALA A 23 8.12 18.38 -12.20
C ALA A 23 7.82 16.91 -12.44
N GLY A 24 8.87 16.06 -12.36
CA GLY A 24 8.93 14.74 -12.96
C GLY A 24 7.73 13.87 -12.58
N ALA A 25 6.89 13.58 -13.56
CA ALA A 25 5.98 12.45 -13.45
C ALA A 25 6.83 11.21 -13.15
N SER A 26 6.43 10.43 -12.13
CA SER A 26 7.09 9.17 -11.81
C SER A 26 7.25 8.34 -13.08
N SER A 27 8.44 7.79 -13.33
CA SER A 27 8.66 6.85 -14.44
C SER A 27 7.83 5.56 -14.30
N ASN A 28 7.24 5.33 -13.11
CA ASN A 28 6.43 4.17 -12.73
C ASN A 28 5.15 4.63 -12.02
N PRO A 29 4.20 5.30 -12.72
CA PRO A 29 3.04 5.92 -12.07
C PRO A 29 2.07 4.90 -11.46
N ILE A 30 1.95 3.71 -12.05
CA ILE A 30 1.00 2.69 -11.58
C ILE A 30 1.51 2.06 -10.30
N SER A 31 2.76 1.58 -10.29
CA SER A 31 3.36 0.97 -9.10
C SER A 31 3.57 1.98 -7.97
N ALA A 32 3.88 3.25 -8.30
CA ALA A 32 3.98 4.31 -7.30
C ALA A 32 2.62 4.61 -6.63
N SER A 33 1.53 4.62 -7.40
CA SER A 33 0.17 4.82 -6.88
C SER A 33 -0.26 3.64 -5.99
N GLU A 34 0.00 2.42 -6.45
CA GLU A 34 -0.28 1.20 -5.68
C GLU A 34 0.49 1.17 -4.35
N LYS A 35 1.78 1.50 -4.38
CA LYS A 35 2.59 1.64 -3.17
C LYS A 35 2.01 2.68 -2.22
N GLY A 36 1.57 3.83 -2.74
CA GLY A 36 0.94 4.89 -1.94
C GLY A 36 -0.31 4.38 -1.21
N PHE A 37 -1.19 3.68 -1.92
CA PHE A 37 -2.39 3.09 -1.34
C PHE A 37 -2.06 2.00 -0.31
N TYR A 38 -1.16 1.09 -0.63
CA TYR A 38 -0.68 0.08 0.31
C TYR A 38 -0.14 0.70 1.61
N THR A 39 0.66 1.77 1.51
CA THR A 39 1.23 2.45 2.67
C THR A 39 0.15 2.99 3.62
N VAL A 40 -0.93 3.56 3.07
CA VAL A 40 -2.05 4.03 3.88
C VAL A 40 -2.74 2.86 4.59
N VAL A 41 -3.13 1.83 3.84
CA VAL A 41 -3.86 0.67 4.39
C VAL A 41 -3.03 -0.08 5.44
N SER A 42 -1.75 -0.37 5.13
CA SER A 42 -0.88 -1.09 6.08
C SER A 42 -0.62 -0.29 7.35
N GLY A 43 -0.52 1.04 7.24
CA GLY A 43 -0.41 1.94 8.37
C GLY A 43 -1.65 1.90 9.27
N GLU A 44 -2.85 1.88 8.69
CA GLU A 44 -4.12 1.79 9.43
C GLU A 44 -4.28 0.43 10.11
N VAL A 45 -3.89 -0.67 9.47
CA VAL A 45 -3.91 -2.01 10.06
C VAL A 45 -2.99 -2.09 11.28
N ILE A 46 -1.74 -1.58 11.17
CA ILE A 46 -0.79 -1.54 12.28
C ILE A 46 -1.36 -0.68 13.42
N ALA A 47 -1.86 0.51 13.11
CA ALA A 47 -2.42 1.41 14.12
C ALA A 47 -3.65 0.79 14.83
N ALA A 48 -4.51 0.07 14.10
CA ALA A 48 -5.63 -0.66 14.68
C ALA A 48 -5.17 -1.78 15.63
N ALA A 49 -4.15 -2.54 15.22
CA ALA A 49 -3.56 -3.59 16.06
C ALA A 49 -2.95 -3.01 17.34
N GLU A 50 -2.19 -1.91 17.24
CA GLU A 50 -1.59 -1.24 18.39
C GLU A 50 -2.64 -0.65 19.35
N LYS A 51 -3.74 -0.14 18.80
CA LYS A 51 -4.77 0.56 19.55
C LYS A 51 -5.65 -0.38 20.39
N MET A 52 -5.91 -1.60 19.92
CA MET A 52 -6.70 -2.57 20.66
C MET A 52 -5.97 -2.98 21.95
N PRO A 53 -6.61 -2.86 23.14
CA PRO A 53 -6.03 -3.36 24.39
C PRO A 53 -5.80 -4.88 24.37
N GLU A 54 -4.73 -5.36 25.02
CA GLU A 54 -4.35 -6.77 25.07
C GLU A 54 -5.51 -7.70 25.48
N GLN A 55 -6.25 -7.33 26.52
CA GLN A 55 -7.38 -8.11 27.02
C GLN A 55 -8.50 -8.33 26.01
N ASN A 56 -8.52 -7.55 24.92
CA ASN A 56 -9.48 -7.68 23.83
C ASN A 56 -8.96 -8.45 22.61
N TYR A 57 -7.73 -8.94 22.64
CA TYR A 57 -7.17 -9.71 21.52
C TYR A 57 -7.87 -11.06 21.30
N SER A 58 -8.43 -11.65 22.35
CA SER A 58 -9.25 -12.87 22.25
C SER A 58 -10.71 -12.61 21.88
N PHE A 59 -11.14 -11.36 21.78
CA PHE A 59 -12.52 -11.00 21.49
C PHE A 59 -12.94 -11.40 20.08
N LYS A 60 -14.14 -11.99 19.99
CA LYS A 60 -14.86 -12.32 18.75
C LYS A 60 -16.27 -11.72 18.84
N PRO A 61 -16.77 -11.03 17.79
CA PRO A 61 -18.18 -10.62 17.73
C PRO A 61 -19.15 -11.80 17.75
N THR A 62 -18.82 -12.88 17.01
CA THR A 62 -19.55 -14.16 16.97
C THR A 62 -18.57 -15.34 16.98
N PRO A 63 -18.99 -16.55 17.33
CA PRO A 63 -18.12 -17.73 17.38
C PRO A 63 -17.44 -18.07 16.04
N GLU A 64 -18.11 -17.78 14.92
CA GLU A 64 -17.70 -18.20 13.57
C GLU A 64 -16.57 -17.34 12.99
N VAL A 65 -16.37 -16.13 13.54
CA VAL A 65 -15.34 -15.23 13.03
C VAL A 65 -14.01 -15.38 13.80
N ARG A 66 -12.94 -14.87 13.23
CA ARG A 66 -11.64 -14.79 13.89
C ARG A 66 -11.70 -13.90 15.12
N SER A 67 -10.90 -14.18 16.14
CA SER A 67 -10.64 -13.20 17.20
C SER A 67 -9.84 -12.02 16.63
N PHE A 68 -9.81 -10.90 17.36
CA PHE A 68 -9.01 -9.74 16.94
C PHE A 68 -7.53 -10.11 16.74
N GLY A 69 -6.94 -10.87 17.67
CA GLY A 69 -5.56 -11.34 17.53
C GLY A 69 -5.35 -12.27 16.34
N GLN A 70 -6.33 -13.15 16.06
CA GLN A 70 -6.28 -14.00 14.87
C GLN A 70 -6.35 -13.18 13.57
N LEU A 71 -7.12 -12.07 13.52
CA LEU A 71 -7.12 -11.16 12.38
C LEU A 71 -5.73 -10.54 12.17
N VAL A 72 -5.09 -10.06 13.24
CA VAL A 72 -3.73 -9.48 13.16
C VAL A 72 -2.73 -10.51 12.61
N GLY A 73 -2.75 -11.74 13.14
CA GLY A 73 -1.88 -12.83 12.67
C GLY A 73 -2.16 -13.23 11.22
N HIS A 74 -3.45 -13.29 10.84
CA HIS A 74 -3.88 -13.61 9.49
C HIS A 74 -3.39 -12.58 8.46
N VAL A 75 -3.51 -11.29 8.76
CA VAL A 75 -2.98 -10.24 7.89
C VAL A 75 -1.47 -10.33 7.76
N ALA A 76 -0.74 -10.62 8.84
CA ALA A 76 0.70 -10.81 8.79
C ALA A 76 1.11 -12.01 7.91
N ASP A 77 0.43 -13.16 8.03
CA ASP A 77 0.65 -14.32 7.17
C ASP A 77 0.36 -13.99 5.69
N ALA A 78 -0.73 -13.26 5.44
CA ALA A 78 -1.14 -12.85 4.10
C ALA A 78 -0.12 -11.90 3.44
N GLN A 79 0.41 -10.92 4.19
CA GLN A 79 1.47 -10.03 3.71
C GLN A 79 2.66 -10.84 3.18
N TYR A 80 3.19 -11.76 3.97
CA TYR A 80 4.29 -12.62 3.53
C TYR A 80 3.93 -13.46 2.32
N PHE A 81 2.74 -14.05 2.30
CA PHE A 81 2.29 -14.91 1.21
C PHE A 81 2.18 -14.16 -0.13
N PHE A 82 1.47 -13.05 -0.16
CA PHE A 82 1.27 -12.30 -1.40
C PHE A 82 2.55 -11.64 -1.89
N CYS A 83 3.32 -11.01 -0.99
CA CYS A 83 4.53 -10.31 -1.39
C CYS A 83 5.64 -11.26 -1.82
N SER A 84 5.83 -12.39 -1.14
CA SER A 84 6.80 -13.41 -1.58
C SER A 84 6.44 -13.97 -2.96
N THR A 85 5.15 -14.24 -3.20
CA THR A 85 4.68 -14.72 -4.50
C THR A 85 4.89 -13.68 -5.61
N ALA A 86 4.59 -12.41 -5.35
CA ALA A 86 4.74 -11.33 -6.34
C ALA A 86 6.21 -11.05 -6.68
N THR A 87 7.10 -11.09 -5.69
CA THR A 87 8.52 -10.77 -5.86
C THR A 87 9.36 -11.98 -6.27
N GLY A 88 8.94 -13.19 -5.91
CA GLY A 88 9.73 -14.42 -6.02
C GLY A 88 10.71 -14.62 -4.86
N GLU A 89 10.72 -13.73 -3.88
CA GLU A 89 11.54 -13.85 -2.68
C GLU A 89 11.00 -14.94 -1.73
N PRO A 90 11.87 -15.60 -0.94
CA PRO A 90 11.41 -16.60 0.02
C PRO A 90 10.41 -16.02 1.03
N ASN A 91 9.36 -16.77 1.36
CA ASN A 91 8.48 -16.45 2.48
C ASN A 91 9.18 -16.79 3.81
N PRO A 92 9.57 -15.78 4.64
CA PRO A 92 10.39 -16.03 5.82
C PRO A 92 9.60 -16.57 7.02
N MET A 93 8.28 -16.42 7.06
CA MET A 93 7.45 -16.80 8.21
C MET A 93 6.06 -17.28 7.77
N LYS A 94 5.51 -18.24 8.51
CA LYS A 94 4.19 -18.84 8.26
C LYS A 94 3.49 -19.14 9.58
N ASP A 95 2.19 -19.32 9.51
CA ASP A 95 1.35 -19.76 10.63
C ASP A 95 1.37 -18.81 11.83
N ILE A 96 1.59 -17.50 11.62
CA ILE A 96 1.57 -16.48 12.66
C ILE A 96 0.21 -16.48 13.37
N GLU A 97 -0.89 -16.56 12.60
CA GLU A 97 -2.26 -16.65 13.13
C GLU A 97 -2.42 -17.80 14.13
N LYS A 98 -1.74 -18.93 13.90
CA LYS A 98 -1.89 -20.13 14.71
C LYS A 98 -0.91 -20.21 15.89
N THR A 99 0.26 -19.61 15.76
CA THR A 99 1.39 -19.80 16.67
C THR A 99 1.60 -18.66 17.65
N LYS A 100 1.10 -17.44 17.33
CA LYS A 100 1.24 -16.27 18.19
C LYS A 100 -0.10 -15.87 18.80
N THR A 101 -0.10 -15.52 20.08
CA THR A 101 -1.32 -15.18 20.83
C THR A 101 -1.21 -13.87 21.59
N SER A 102 -0.01 -13.44 21.98
CA SER A 102 0.16 -12.17 22.69
C SER A 102 0.06 -10.98 21.73
N LYS A 103 -0.47 -9.86 22.19
CA LYS A 103 -0.49 -8.62 21.43
C LYS A 103 0.91 -8.23 20.97
N ALA A 104 1.90 -8.29 21.86
CA ALA A 104 3.27 -7.89 21.58
C ALA A 104 3.85 -8.67 20.40
N ASP A 105 3.72 -10.03 20.43
CA ASP A 105 4.25 -10.89 19.37
C ASP A 105 3.51 -10.72 18.04
N LEU A 106 2.18 -10.55 18.09
CA LEU A 106 1.35 -10.37 16.91
C LEU A 106 1.62 -9.01 16.23
N VAL A 107 1.74 -7.92 17.00
CA VAL A 107 2.07 -6.59 16.47
C VAL A 107 3.48 -6.58 15.91
N ALA A 108 4.45 -7.19 16.58
CA ALA A 108 5.82 -7.31 16.07
C ALA A 108 5.84 -8.07 14.73
N ALA A 109 5.20 -9.24 14.67
CA ALA A 109 5.14 -10.04 13.44
C ALA A 109 4.41 -9.30 12.30
N LEU A 110 3.33 -8.56 12.59
CA LEU A 110 2.65 -7.74 11.59
C LEU A 110 3.56 -6.65 11.03
N LYS A 111 4.29 -5.93 11.88
CA LYS A 111 5.25 -4.90 11.45
C LYS A 111 6.38 -5.48 10.60
N GLU A 112 6.91 -6.63 10.97
CA GLU A 112 7.93 -7.33 10.18
C GLU A 112 7.39 -7.76 8.82
N ALA A 113 6.16 -8.26 8.76
CA ALA A 113 5.51 -8.66 7.51
C ALA A 113 5.24 -7.46 6.59
N VAL A 114 4.79 -6.34 7.15
CA VAL A 114 4.60 -5.08 6.40
C VAL A 114 5.96 -4.58 5.89
N ALA A 115 7.00 -4.56 6.70
CA ALA A 115 8.35 -4.13 6.28
C ALA A 115 8.95 -5.04 5.19
N TYR A 116 8.60 -6.34 5.20
CA TYR A 116 8.95 -7.25 4.11
C TYR A 116 8.25 -6.86 2.81
N CYS A 117 6.94 -6.62 2.85
CA CYS A 117 6.16 -6.18 1.71
C CYS A 117 6.59 -4.81 1.18
N ASP A 118 6.91 -3.86 2.05
CA ASP A 118 7.38 -2.51 1.67
C ASP A 118 8.55 -2.57 0.69
N LYS A 119 9.46 -3.52 0.85
CA LYS A 119 10.57 -3.73 -0.09
C LYS A 119 10.08 -4.18 -1.46
N GLY A 120 9.08 -5.07 -1.49
CA GLY A 120 8.45 -5.55 -2.72
C GLY A 120 7.76 -4.43 -3.49
N TYR A 121 6.95 -3.62 -2.80
CA TYR A 121 6.28 -2.47 -3.42
C TYR A 121 7.27 -1.38 -3.84
N ALA A 122 8.31 -1.13 -3.04
CA ALA A 122 9.32 -0.10 -3.36
C ALA A 122 10.19 -0.47 -4.56
N GLY A 123 10.48 -1.75 -4.73
CA GLY A 123 11.29 -2.26 -5.85
C GLY A 123 10.50 -2.52 -7.13
N MET A 124 9.14 -2.48 -7.11
CA MET A 124 8.31 -2.80 -8.26
C MET A 124 8.25 -1.63 -9.24
N THR A 125 8.67 -1.85 -10.49
CA THR A 125 8.43 -0.93 -11.60
C THR A 125 7.17 -1.35 -12.37
N ASP A 126 6.58 -0.44 -13.16
CA ASP A 126 5.42 -0.77 -14.00
C ASP A 126 5.74 -1.91 -14.99
N ALA A 127 6.95 -1.92 -15.53
CA ALA A 127 7.42 -2.98 -16.43
C ALA A 127 7.57 -4.34 -15.72
N GLN A 128 8.10 -4.37 -14.50
CA GLN A 128 8.17 -5.60 -13.70
C GLN A 128 6.78 -6.02 -13.23
N GLY A 129 5.94 -5.06 -12.85
CA GLY A 129 4.57 -5.28 -12.38
C GLY A 129 3.66 -5.92 -13.43
N SER A 130 3.94 -5.70 -14.73
CA SER A 130 3.23 -6.34 -15.85
C SER A 130 3.65 -7.80 -16.12
N GLN A 131 4.77 -8.26 -15.57
CA GLN A 131 5.18 -9.66 -15.67
C GLN A 131 4.23 -10.55 -14.87
N THR A 132 3.99 -11.79 -15.36
CA THR A 132 3.09 -12.72 -14.70
C THR A 132 3.81 -13.64 -13.72
N VAL A 133 3.09 -14.05 -12.69
CA VAL A 133 3.44 -15.11 -11.74
C VAL A 133 2.27 -16.07 -11.59
N LYS A 134 2.56 -17.30 -11.18
CA LYS A 134 1.52 -18.26 -10.79
C LYS A 134 0.98 -17.88 -9.41
N PHE A 135 -0.31 -17.62 -9.35
CA PHE A 135 -1.03 -17.44 -8.09
C PHE A 135 -2.21 -18.42 -8.07
N MET A 136 -2.13 -19.41 -7.17
CA MET A 136 -3.06 -20.55 -7.18
C MET A 136 -3.10 -21.22 -8.57
N ASN A 137 -4.25 -21.19 -9.24
CA ASN A 137 -4.46 -21.79 -10.57
C ASN A 137 -4.46 -20.75 -11.71
N TYR A 138 -4.07 -19.50 -11.43
CA TYR A 138 -4.12 -18.39 -12.39
C TYR A 138 -2.73 -17.86 -12.69
N ASP A 139 -2.55 -17.35 -13.91
CA ASP A 139 -1.46 -16.44 -14.22
C ASP A 139 -1.92 -15.02 -13.92
N MET A 140 -1.23 -14.33 -13.04
CA MET A 140 -1.57 -12.98 -12.58
C MET A 140 -0.38 -12.05 -12.74
N ALA A 141 -0.61 -10.81 -13.16
CA ALA A 141 0.45 -9.80 -13.17
C ALA A 141 0.93 -9.53 -11.71
N LYS A 142 2.24 -9.36 -11.54
CA LYS A 142 2.83 -9.11 -10.22
C LYS A 142 2.19 -7.93 -9.50
N LEU A 143 1.97 -6.83 -10.21
CA LEU A 143 1.34 -5.64 -9.63
C LEU A 143 -0.13 -5.90 -9.26
N ALA A 144 -0.87 -6.68 -10.05
CA ALA A 144 -2.23 -7.08 -9.69
C ALA A 144 -2.26 -7.94 -8.43
N LEU A 145 -1.27 -8.82 -8.22
CA LEU A 145 -1.14 -9.60 -7.00
C LEU A 145 -0.84 -8.71 -5.78
N LEU A 146 -0.01 -7.68 -5.94
CA LEU A 146 0.21 -6.67 -4.90
C LEU A 146 -1.08 -5.88 -4.61
N SER A 147 -1.89 -5.54 -5.62
CA SER A 147 -3.20 -4.92 -5.41
C SER A 147 -4.17 -5.86 -4.66
N VAL A 148 -4.12 -7.16 -4.91
CA VAL A 148 -4.87 -8.15 -4.12
C VAL A 148 -4.43 -8.13 -2.65
N ASN A 149 -3.11 -8.03 -2.39
CA ASN A 149 -2.61 -7.89 -1.01
C ASN A 149 -3.15 -6.63 -0.33
N THR A 150 -3.13 -5.48 -1.02
CA THR A 150 -3.66 -4.22 -0.49
C THR A 150 -5.16 -4.35 -0.18
N ALA A 151 -5.94 -4.88 -1.13
CA ALA A 151 -7.40 -5.08 -0.97
C ALA A 151 -7.72 -6.05 0.18
N HIS A 152 -6.96 -7.13 0.34
CA HIS A 152 -7.11 -8.08 1.44
C HIS A 152 -6.80 -7.43 2.80
N ALA A 153 -5.76 -6.61 2.87
CA ALA A 153 -5.44 -5.86 4.09
C ALA A 153 -6.55 -4.84 4.43
N ASP A 154 -7.12 -4.16 3.43
CA ASP A 154 -8.22 -3.20 3.59
C ASP A 154 -9.52 -3.88 4.05
N GLU A 155 -9.86 -5.06 3.47
CA GLU A 155 -10.98 -5.88 3.93
C GLU A 155 -10.86 -6.20 5.43
N HIS A 156 -9.67 -6.64 5.87
CA HIS A 156 -9.45 -6.98 7.27
C HIS A 156 -9.32 -5.75 8.17
N TYR A 157 -8.84 -4.63 7.65
CA TYR A 157 -8.93 -3.35 8.37
C TYR A 157 -10.39 -2.97 8.64
N GLY A 158 -11.29 -3.10 7.66
CA GLY A 158 -12.72 -2.90 7.83
C GLY A 158 -13.33 -3.79 8.93
N ASN A 159 -12.89 -5.07 8.98
CA ASN A 159 -13.25 -5.96 10.09
C ASN A 159 -12.73 -5.42 11.43
N MET A 160 -11.44 -5.04 11.53
CA MET A 160 -10.84 -4.50 12.76
C MET A 160 -11.56 -3.22 13.23
N VAL A 161 -11.99 -2.36 12.33
CA VAL A 161 -12.79 -1.16 12.61
C VAL A 161 -14.06 -1.52 13.38
N THR A 162 -14.76 -2.58 12.93
CA THR A 162 -15.97 -3.07 13.61
C THR A 162 -15.66 -3.57 15.02
N TYR A 163 -14.59 -4.34 15.21
CA TYR A 163 -14.18 -4.85 16.53
C TYR A 163 -13.80 -3.72 17.49
N LEU A 164 -13.04 -2.72 17.01
CA LEU A 164 -12.69 -1.53 17.80
C LEU A 164 -13.95 -0.80 18.28
N ARG A 165 -14.90 -0.54 17.36
CA ARG A 165 -16.15 0.17 17.70
C ARG A 165 -17.02 -0.58 18.69
N ILE A 166 -17.13 -1.91 18.60
CA ILE A 166 -17.83 -2.73 19.59
C ILE A 166 -17.18 -2.59 20.98
N LYS A 167 -15.88 -2.34 21.04
CA LYS A 167 -15.15 -2.10 22.28
C LYS A 167 -15.11 -0.61 22.71
N GLY A 168 -15.86 0.25 22.03
CA GLY A 168 -15.89 1.68 22.32
C GLY A 168 -14.62 2.45 21.94
N ILE A 169 -13.81 1.88 21.05
CA ILE A 169 -12.53 2.46 20.61
C ILE A 169 -12.72 3.11 19.24
N ILE A 170 -12.29 4.37 19.09
CA ILE A 170 -12.32 5.09 17.82
C ILE A 170 -11.26 4.48 16.88
N PRO A 171 -11.64 3.99 15.67
CA PRO A 171 -10.67 3.45 14.72
C PRO A 171 -9.69 4.50 14.18
N PRO A 172 -8.48 4.13 13.76
CA PRO A 172 -7.50 5.07 13.23
C PRO A 172 -8.03 5.97 12.11
N SER A 173 -8.73 5.41 11.12
CA SER A 173 -9.34 6.18 10.00
C SER A 173 -10.45 7.15 10.41
N SER A 174 -10.94 7.06 11.64
CA SER A 174 -11.98 7.96 12.19
C SER A 174 -11.42 8.98 13.17
N GLU A 175 -10.12 9.00 13.42
CA GLU A 175 -9.47 10.03 14.24
C GLU A 175 -9.40 11.36 13.49
N LYS A 176 -9.68 12.44 14.17
CA LYS A 176 -9.53 13.79 13.60
C LYS A 176 -8.04 14.08 13.41
N HIS A 177 -7.59 14.11 12.18
CA HIS A 177 -6.26 14.60 11.86
C HIS A 177 -6.25 16.13 11.96
N PRO A 178 -5.26 16.76 12.65
CA PRO A 178 -5.18 18.21 12.79
C PRO A 178 -5.17 19.00 11.47
N SER A 179 -4.80 18.34 10.35
CA SER A 179 -4.74 18.92 9.02
C SER A 179 -6.08 18.98 8.26
N GLN A 180 -7.15 18.35 8.76
CA GLN A 180 -8.46 18.33 8.08
C GLN A 180 -9.44 19.41 8.57
N GLY A 181 -9.01 20.30 9.45
CA GLY A 181 -9.83 21.40 10.00
C GLY A 181 -9.78 22.72 9.25
N GLN A 182 -9.12 22.79 8.10
CA GLN A 182 -8.99 24.03 7.30
C GLN A 182 -9.23 23.73 5.80
N MET A 183 -10.44 23.36 5.45
CA MET A 183 -10.99 23.53 4.10
C MET A 183 -12.40 24.08 4.20
#